data_d95a80c9e829abed9dfe5626a672c884
#
_entry.id   d95a80c9e829abed9dfe5626a672c884
#
_cell.length_a   1.000
_cell.length_b   1.000
_cell.length_c   1.000
_cell.angle_alpha   90.00
_cell.angle_beta   90.00
_cell.angle_gamma   90.00
#
_symmetry.space_group_name_H-M   'P 1'
#
loop_
_entity.id
_entity.type
_entity.pdbx_description
1 polymer ?
#
loop_
_entity_poly.entity_id
_entity_poly.type
_entity_poly.pdbx_seq_one_letter_code
_entity_poly.pdbx_strand_id
1 'polypeptide(L)'
;LLQIITGDATKGQNLIHHPCIADVHITGSIASHDRIVWGDDPRAQATQKLRGEPLLAKPITSELGNVSPWLIVPGRYTTRELESQAEHIAASITNNASFNCLATRVIVTWSGWPQRDLFLRTVERFLRQTPNRVAYYPGAADRYCRFAGRDGSLEPGQTFPWTLLSAQSIRERPELFTEESFACVCAETCLDSPTPEMFVQEAVSFANDCLAGTLCASITIPRDFQRNHPSGVRAALRDLRYTSLCVNQWSGLAYSLVSPPWGGYPGATLDNAGSGMGAVHNTYLLDRFEKSILTGPLVNYPRPVWFPSHRNALSTARHFIALYQKPSALRLPSLFWAALRG
;
A
#
# COMPACT_ATOMS: atom_id res chain seq x y z
N LEU A 1 -0.51 -3.22 -31.95
CA LEU A 1 -1.92 -2.79 -31.81
C LEU A 1 -2.39 -3.05 -30.38
N LEU A 2 -3.00 -2.06 -29.75
CA LEU A 2 -3.64 -2.19 -28.43
C LEU A 2 -5.12 -2.52 -28.67
N GLN A 3 -5.63 -3.55 -27.95
CA GLN A 3 -7.04 -3.92 -27.96
C GLN A 3 -7.56 -3.92 -26.53
N ILE A 4 -8.71 -3.30 -26.27
CA ILE A 4 -9.38 -3.30 -24.96
C ILE A 4 -10.61 -4.16 -25.08
N ILE A 5 -10.67 -5.22 -24.27
CA ILE A 5 -11.80 -6.15 -24.22
C ILE A 5 -12.43 -6.06 -22.82
N THR A 6 -13.71 -5.74 -22.77
CA THR A 6 -14.49 -5.70 -21.53
C THR A 6 -15.28 -6.98 -21.35
N GLY A 7 -15.34 -7.47 -20.10
CA GLY A 7 -16.07 -8.70 -19.80
C GLY A 7 -15.89 -9.16 -18.37
N ASP A 8 -16.51 -10.31 -18.08
CA ASP A 8 -16.40 -11.02 -16.82
C ASP A 8 -15.19 -11.99 -16.78
N ALA A 9 -15.07 -12.75 -15.70
CA ALA A 9 -14.01 -13.73 -15.52
C ALA A 9 -14.02 -14.82 -16.61
N THR A 10 -15.18 -15.20 -17.14
CA THR A 10 -15.29 -16.21 -18.22
C THR A 10 -14.62 -15.74 -19.50
N LYS A 11 -14.86 -14.47 -19.88
CA LYS A 11 -14.18 -13.88 -21.05
C LYS A 11 -12.68 -13.75 -20.82
N GLY A 12 -12.27 -13.36 -19.59
CA GLY A 12 -10.86 -13.33 -19.19
C GLY A 12 -10.19 -14.71 -19.36
N GLN A 13 -10.81 -15.77 -18.86
CA GLN A 13 -10.30 -17.13 -19.01
C GLN A 13 -10.18 -17.56 -20.47
N ASN A 14 -11.21 -17.29 -21.28
CA ASN A 14 -11.17 -17.61 -22.71
C ASN A 14 -10.00 -16.92 -23.43
N LEU A 15 -9.69 -15.67 -23.07
CA LEU A 15 -8.54 -14.95 -23.60
C LEU A 15 -7.23 -15.57 -23.16
N ILE A 16 -7.05 -15.81 -21.85
CA ILE A 16 -5.83 -16.36 -21.28
C ILE A 16 -5.47 -17.71 -21.92
N HIS A 17 -6.46 -18.56 -22.16
CA HIS A 17 -6.24 -19.88 -22.77
C HIS A 17 -6.21 -19.86 -24.30
N HIS A 18 -6.48 -18.72 -24.94
CA HIS A 18 -6.48 -18.65 -26.40
C HIS A 18 -5.08 -18.91 -26.98
N PRO A 19 -4.94 -19.73 -28.04
CA PRO A 19 -3.64 -20.10 -28.61
C PRO A 19 -2.79 -18.93 -29.10
N CYS A 20 -3.41 -17.83 -29.54
CA CYS A 20 -2.71 -16.62 -30.00
C CYS A 20 -2.16 -15.73 -28.87
N ILE A 21 -2.46 -16.04 -27.61
CA ILE A 21 -1.90 -15.33 -26.46
C ILE A 21 -0.64 -16.07 -26.02
N ALA A 22 0.51 -15.41 -26.06
CA ALA A 22 1.80 -16.00 -25.70
C ALA A 22 2.11 -15.85 -24.20
N ASP A 23 1.86 -14.66 -23.65
CA ASP A 23 2.20 -14.28 -22.28
C ASP A 23 1.00 -13.69 -21.56
N VAL A 24 0.97 -13.82 -20.25
CA VAL A 24 -0.09 -13.29 -19.38
C VAL A 24 0.54 -12.31 -18.36
N HIS A 25 -0.11 -11.18 -18.15
CA HIS A 25 0.15 -10.32 -17.01
C HIS A 25 -1.14 -10.04 -16.26
N ILE A 26 -1.13 -10.17 -14.94
CA ILE A 26 -2.28 -9.83 -14.10
C ILE A 26 -1.91 -8.78 -13.05
N THR A 27 -2.70 -7.70 -12.99
CA THR A 27 -2.81 -6.86 -11.80
C THR A 27 -4.11 -7.20 -11.09
N GLY A 28 -4.04 -7.72 -9.85
CA GLY A 28 -5.22 -8.18 -9.14
C GLY A 28 -4.94 -8.81 -7.79
N SER A 29 -5.85 -9.68 -7.33
CA SER A 29 -5.68 -10.38 -6.06
C SER A 29 -4.90 -11.70 -6.23
N ILE A 30 -4.27 -12.15 -5.14
CA ILE A 30 -3.64 -13.49 -5.07
C ILE A 30 -4.66 -14.57 -5.44
N ALA A 31 -5.89 -14.45 -4.98
CA ALA A 31 -6.95 -15.40 -5.32
C ALA A 31 -7.26 -15.43 -6.82
N SER A 32 -7.20 -14.27 -7.51
CA SER A 32 -7.38 -14.24 -8.97
C SER A 32 -6.20 -14.86 -9.71
N HIS A 33 -4.97 -14.59 -9.25
CA HIS A 33 -3.77 -15.24 -9.77
C HIS A 33 -3.86 -16.77 -9.62
N ASP A 34 -4.19 -17.22 -8.42
CA ASP A 34 -4.30 -18.66 -8.14
C ASP A 34 -5.35 -19.36 -8.99
N ARG A 35 -6.49 -18.71 -9.23
CA ARG A 35 -7.50 -19.25 -10.17
C ARG A 35 -6.96 -19.38 -11.59
N ILE A 36 -6.21 -18.42 -12.06
CA ILE A 36 -5.62 -18.43 -13.41
C ILE A 36 -4.59 -19.55 -13.52
N VAL A 37 -3.73 -19.67 -12.53
CA VAL A 37 -2.59 -20.60 -12.57
C VAL A 37 -2.99 -22.03 -12.21
N TRP A 38 -3.85 -22.20 -11.18
CA TRP A 38 -4.13 -23.48 -10.54
C TRP A 38 -5.60 -23.96 -10.70
N GLY A 39 -6.48 -23.14 -11.33
CA GLY A 39 -7.90 -23.45 -11.51
C GLY A 39 -8.81 -22.94 -10.39
N ASP A 40 -10.12 -23.23 -10.50
CA ASP A 40 -11.14 -22.63 -9.64
C ASP A 40 -11.34 -23.35 -8.29
N ASP A 41 -11.03 -24.64 -8.20
CA ASP A 41 -11.24 -25.43 -6.98
C ASP A 41 -10.06 -25.29 -6.00
N PRO A 42 -10.27 -24.69 -4.79
CA PRO A 42 -9.21 -24.51 -3.80
C PRO A 42 -8.52 -25.80 -3.34
N ARG A 43 -9.23 -26.94 -3.33
CA ARG A 43 -8.65 -28.23 -2.97
C ARG A 43 -7.73 -28.75 -4.06
N ALA A 44 -8.16 -28.63 -5.31
CA ALA A 44 -7.32 -28.98 -6.45
C ALA A 44 -6.10 -28.06 -6.54
N GLN A 45 -6.26 -26.75 -6.32
CA GLN A 45 -5.14 -25.79 -6.26
C GLN A 45 -4.04 -26.22 -5.29
N ALA A 46 -4.41 -26.59 -4.06
CA ALA A 46 -3.45 -27.03 -3.04
C ALA A 46 -2.67 -28.28 -3.51
N THR A 47 -3.34 -29.23 -4.12
CA THR A 47 -2.71 -30.46 -4.65
C THR A 47 -1.77 -30.16 -5.81
N GLN A 48 -2.19 -29.29 -6.75
CA GLN A 48 -1.39 -28.90 -7.90
C GLN A 48 -0.15 -28.08 -7.51
N LYS A 49 -0.28 -27.16 -6.54
CA LYS A 49 0.84 -26.43 -5.96
C LYS A 49 1.88 -27.37 -5.37
N LEU A 50 1.46 -28.37 -4.59
CA LEU A 50 2.36 -29.37 -4.01
C LEU A 50 3.07 -30.24 -5.08
N ARG A 51 2.43 -30.47 -6.23
CA ARG A 51 3.02 -31.24 -7.35
C ARG A 51 3.84 -30.38 -8.31
N GLY A 52 3.72 -29.06 -8.22
CA GLY A 52 4.31 -28.13 -9.19
C GLY A 52 3.69 -28.24 -10.59
N GLU A 53 2.40 -28.60 -10.69
CA GLU A 53 1.69 -28.85 -11.94
C GLU A 53 0.64 -27.73 -12.21
N PRO A 54 1.05 -26.55 -12.69
CA PRO A 54 0.12 -25.46 -12.99
C PRO A 54 -0.76 -25.83 -14.20
N LEU A 55 -2.03 -25.41 -14.16
CA LEU A 55 -2.95 -25.54 -15.31
C LEU A 55 -2.61 -24.55 -16.42
N LEU A 56 -2.06 -23.40 -16.07
CA LEU A 56 -1.61 -22.42 -17.04
C LEU A 56 -0.23 -22.81 -17.58
N ALA A 57 -0.16 -23.22 -18.85
CA ALA A 57 1.07 -23.58 -19.52
C ALA A 57 1.89 -22.39 -20.06
N LYS A 58 1.39 -21.15 -19.90
CA LYS A 58 2.00 -19.92 -20.43
C LYS A 58 2.80 -19.18 -19.36
N PRO A 59 3.83 -18.43 -19.75
CA PRO A 59 4.48 -17.50 -18.84
C PRO A 59 3.48 -16.50 -18.26
N ILE A 60 3.59 -16.26 -16.95
CA ILE A 60 2.76 -15.27 -16.26
C ILE A 60 3.64 -14.37 -15.38
N THR A 61 3.39 -13.08 -15.47
CA THR A 61 3.86 -12.08 -14.52
C THR A 61 2.68 -11.48 -13.78
N SER A 62 2.92 -10.93 -12.60
CA SER A 62 1.80 -10.44 -11.78
C SER A 62 2.22 -9.29 -10.87
N GLU A 63 1.27 -8.40 -10.63
CA GLU A 63 1.27 -7.41 -9.55
C GLU A 63 0.05 -7.68 -8.68
N LEU A 64 0.25 -8.08 -7.43
CA LEU A 64 -0.81 -8.57 -6.56
C LEU A 64 -0.97 -7.70 -5.32
N GLY A 65 -1.97 -8.05 -4.49
CA GLY A 65 -2.33 -7.33 -3.29
C GLY A 65 -1.22 -7.23 -2.24
N ASN A 66 -1.42 -6.32 -1.29
CA ASN A 66 -0.48 -6.07 -0.22
C ASN A 66 -1.21 -5.56 1.03
N VAL A 67 -0.89 -6.10 2.19
CA VAL A 67 -1.24 -5.50 3.47
C VAL A 67 -0.17 -4.47 3.82
N SER A 68 -0.29 -3.29 3.21
CA SER A 68 0.74 -2.24 3.27
C SER A 68 0.94 -1.73 4.69
N PRO A 69 2.09 -1.98 5.34
CA PRO A 69 2.36 -1.47 6.68
C PRO A 69 2.87 -0.03 6.67
N TRP A 70 2.59 0.65 7.78
CA TRP A 70 3.29 1.87 8.16
C TRP A 70 3.87 1.72 9.56
N LEU A 71 5.19 1.55 9.65
CA LEU A 71 5.91 1.39 10.90
C LEU A 71 6.20 2.76 11.51
N ILE A 72 5.83 2.98 12.77
CA ILE A 72 6.10 4.24 13.48
C ILE A 72 7.21 4.01 14.48
N VAL A 73 8.42 4.43 14.13
CA VAL A 73 9.56 4.36 15.05
C VAL A 73 9.32 5.33 16.20
N PRO A 74 9.37 4.85 17.46
CA PRO A 74 9.16 5.71 18.61
C PRO A 74 10.29 6.72 18.78
N GLY A 75 9.96 7.88 19.33
CA GLY A 75 10.91 8.97 19.61
C GLY A 75 10.17 10.27 19.88
N ARG A 76 10.92 11.37 19.93
CA ARG A 76 10.35 12.70 20.14
C ARG A 76 9.96 13.34 18.81
N TYR A 77 8.67 13.47 18.60
CA TYR A 77 8.12 14.23 17.48
C TYR A 77 7.63 15.59 17.99
N THR A 78 7.95 16.64 17.28
CA THR A 78 7.29 17.93 17.48
C THR A 78 5.82 17.81 17.08
N THR A 79 4.96 18.70 17.60
CA THR A 79 3.53 18.72 17.23
C THR A 79 3.34 18.77 15.71
N ARG A 80 4.15 19.60 15.03
CA ARG A 80 4.08 19.75 13.58
C ARG A 80 4.48 18.46 12.83
N GLU A 81 5.50 17.75 13.29
CA GLU A 81 5.94 16.48 12.70
C GLU A 81 4.88 15.39 12.92
N LEU A 82 4.35 15.31 14.14
CA LEU A 82 3.30 14.37 14.49
C LEU A 82 2.04 14.59 13.65
N GLU A 83 1.58 15.84 13.55
CA GLU A 83 0.42 16.19 12.72
C GLU A 83 0.67 15.89 11.24
N SER A 84 1.84 16.25 10.70
CA SER A 84 2.17 16.00 9.30
C SER A 84 2.19 14.51 8.97
N GLN A 85 2.75 13.67 9.83
CA GLN A 85 2.80 12.23 9.63
C GLN A 85 1.42 11.57 9.80
N ALA A 86 0.63 12.02 10.76
CA ALA A 86 -0.74 11.54 10.95
C ALA A 86 -1.65 11.91 9.76
N GLU A 87 -1.53 13.13 9.23
CA GLU A 87 -2.24 13.56 8.02
C GLU A 87 -1.81 12.73 6.80
N HIS A 88 -0.52 12.42 6.69
CA HIS A 88 0.01 11.61 5.60
C HIS A 88 -0.56 10.18 5.62
N ILE A 89 -0.64 9.56 6.80
CA ILE A 89 -1.28 8.25 6.95
C ILE A 89 -2.76 8.33 6.60
N ALA A 90 -3.49 9.30 7.13
CA ALA A 90 -4.90 9.47 6.79
C ALA A 90 -5.10 9.67 5.28
N ALA A 91 -4.24 10.45 4.63
CA ALA A 91 -4.27 10.63 3.18
C ALA A 91 -4.00 9.33 2.42
N SER A 92 -3.07 8.49 2.88
CA SER A 92 -2.79 7.19 2.26
C SER A 92 -3.97 6.21 2.39
N ILE A 93 -4.66 6.20 3.55
CA ILE A 93 -5.85 5.37 3.77
C ILE A 93 -7.00 5.81 2.86
N THR A 94 -7.19 7.12 2.69
CA THR A 94 -8.35 7.68 1.98
C THR A 94 -8.13 7.85 0.48
N ASN A 95 -6.91 7.67 -0.01
CA ASN A 95 -6.59 7.78 -1.42
C ASN A 95 -7.42 6.77 -2.24
N ASN A 96 -7.99 7.24 -3.35
CA ASN A 96 -8.82 6.46 -4.26
C ASN A 96 -9.94 5.67 -3.54
N ALA A 97 -10.60 6.27 -2.55
CA ALA A 97 -11.59 5.60 -1.69
C ALA A 97 -11.07 4.31 -1.02
N SER A 98 -9.77 4.21 -0.80
CA SER A 98 -9.05 3.03 -0.29
C SER A 98 -8.95 1.84 -1.25
N PHE A 99 -9.38 1.98 -2.50
CA PHE A 99 -9.30 0.93 -3.51
C PHE A 99 -7.98 1.02 -4.27
N ASN A 100 -6.90 0.70 -3.58
CA ASN A 100 -5.57 0.55 -4.15
C ASN A 100 -4.69 -0.33 -3.23
N CYS A 101 -3.73 -1.03 -3.82
CA CYS A 101 -2.78 -1.91 -3.12
C CYS A 101 -1.74 -1.15 -2.28
N LEU A 102 -1.71 0.18 -2.35
CA LEU A 102 -0.76 1.06 -1.65
C LEU A 102 -1.35 1.70 -0.40
N ALA A 103 -2.68 1.63 -0.22
CA ALA A 103 -3.34 2.21 0.94
C ALA A 103 -2.81 1.57 2.23
N THR A 104 -2.46 2.38 3.22
CA THR A 104 -2.02 1.86 4.51
C THR A 104 -3.10 0.98 5.12
N ARG A 105 -2.76 -0.29 5.38
CA ARG A 105 -3.66 -1.29 5.95
C ARG A 105 -3.37 -1.57 7.41
N VAL A 106 -2.09 -1.49 7.81
CA VAL A 106 -1.68 -1.73 9.18
C VAL A 106 -0.70 -0.64 9.62
N ILE A 107 -1.00 0.03 10.72
CA ILE A 107 -0.08 0.90 11.44
C ILE A 107 0.56 0.06 12.54
N VAL A 108 1.88 0.03 12.63
CA VAL A 108 2.61 -0.69 13.68
C VAL A 108 3.23 0.31 14.63
N THR A 109 2.85 0.23 15.90
CA THR A 109 3.30 1.12 16.97
C THR A 109 3.92 0.37 18.14
N TRP A 110 4.59 1.08 19.04
CA TRP A 110 5.16 0.55 20.27
C TRP A 110 4.33 0.94 21.48
N SER A 111 4.07 -0.02 22.41
CA SER A 111 3.31 0.20 23.65
C SER A 111 3.98 1.25 24.55
N GLY A 112 5.30 1.25 24.62
CA GLY A 112 6.09 2.21 25.40
C GLY A 112 6.24 3.61 24.81
N TRP A 113 5.65 3.92 23.64
CA TRP A 113 5.78 5.24 23.04
C TRP A 113 4.80 6.25 23.64
N PRO A 114 5.29 7.29 24.38
CA PRO A 114 4.40 8.21 25.10
C PRO A 114 3.45 9.03 24.21
N GLN A 115 3.81 9.24 22.93
CA GLN A 115 2.98 10.03 22.00
C GLN A 115 2.02 9.16 21.18
N ARG A 116 1.99 7.83 21.36
CA ARG A 116 1.18 6.89 20.59
C ARG A 116 -0.29 7.28 20.54
N ASP A 117 -0.91 7.46 21.69
CA ASP A 117 -2.34 7.76 21.76
C ASP A 117 -2.70 9.11 21.16
N LEU A 118 -1.83 10.11 21.35
CA LEU A 118 -1.99 11.41 20.69
C LEU A 118 -1.90 11.26 19.17
N PHE A 119 -0.95 10.47 18.70
CA PHE A 119 -0.74 10.20 17.27
C PHE A 119 -1.96 9.53 16.65
N LEU A 120 -2.48 8.45 17.24
CA LEU A 120 -3.64 7.72 16.73
C LEU A 120 -4.90 8.59 16.73
N ARG A 121 -5.17 9.34 17.80
CA ARG A 121 -6.26 10.33 17.82
C ARG A 121 -6.11 11.40 16.75
N THR A 122 -4.87 11.77 16.41
CA THR A 122 -4.60 12.74 15.34
C THR A 122 -4.90 12.14 13.95
N VAL A 123 -4.52 10.88 13.70
CA VAL A 123 -4.90 10.14 12.49
C VAL A 123 -6.42 10.07 12.36
N GLU A 124 -7.12 9.67 13.42
CA GLU A 124 -8.59 9.62 13.42
C GLU A 124 -9.23 10.99 13.17
N ARG A 125 -8.66 12.06 13.72
CA ARG A 125 -9.12 13.42 13.47
C ARG A 125 -9.09 13.75 11.97
N PHE A 126 -7.98 13.45 11.29
CA PHE A 126 -7.85 13.66 9.85
C PHE A 126 -8.79 12.76 9.04
N LEU A 127 -8.97 11.51 9.44
CA LEU A 127 -9.95 10.60 8.82
C LEU A 127 -11.36 11.15 8.92
N ARG A 128 -11.78 11.62 10.11
CA ARG A 128 -13.12 12.26 10.32
C ARG A 128 -13.31 13.55 9.53
N GLN A 129 -12.24 14.31 9.29
CA GLN A 129 -12.27 15.54 8.49
C GLN A 129 -12.32 15.26 6.98
N THR A 130 -11.97 14.06 6.56
CA THR A 130 -11.98 13.66 5.15
C THR A 130 -13.40 13.22 4.74
N PRO A 131 -14.02 13.84 3.72
CA PRO A 131 -15.33 13.41 3.26
C PRO A 131 -15.34 11.93 2.87
N ASN A 132 -16.37 11.21 3.29
CA ASN A 132 -16.59 9.83 2.86
C ASN A 132 -16.79 9.78 1.34
N ARG A 133 -16.33 8.70 0.74
CA ARG A 133 -16.44 8.47 -0.70
C ARG A 133 -17.30 7.26 -1.00
N VAL A 134 -17.93 7.27 -2.16
CA VAL A 134 -18.68 6.13 -2.66
C VAL A 134 -17.75 4.92 -2.80
N ALA A 135 -18.17 3.80 -2.23
CA ALA A 135 -17.49 2.53 -2.35
C ALA A 135 -17.87 1.88 -3.69
N TYR A 136 -17.24 2.33 -4.76
CA TYR A 136 -17.58 1.97 -6.15
C TYR A 136 -17.06 0.58 -6.57
N TYR A 137 -16.12 -0.01 -5.82
CA TYR A 137 -15.49 -1.26 -6.22
C TYR A 137 -16.41 -2.47 -5.91
N PRO A 138 -16.53 -3.45 -6.83
CA PRO A 138 -17.37 -4.62 -6.60
C PRO A 138 -17.02 -5.37 -5.31
N GLY A 139 -18.02 -5.77 -4.52
CA GLY A 139 -17.87 -6.45 -3.23
C GLY A 139 -17.31 -5.60 -2.10
N ALA A 140 -17.26 -4.25 -2.26
CA ALA A 140 -16.71 -3.34 -1.25
C ALA A 140 -17.52 -3.35 0.05
N ALA A 141 -18.85 -3.49 -0.05
CA ALA A 141 -19.74 -3.54 1.09
C ALA A 141 -19.45 -4.74 2.01
N ASP A 142 -19.38 -5.93 1.41
CA ASP A 142 -19.11 -7.16 2.16
C ASP A 142 -17.73 -7.15 2.80
N ARG A 143 -16.70 -6.70 2.04
CA ARG A 143 -15.36 -6.55 2.59
C ARG A 143 -15.33 -5.54 3.73
N TYR A 144 -15.99 -4.38 3.57
CA TYR A 144 -16.05 -3.40 4.65
C TYR A 144 -16.67 -3.98 5.92
N CYS A 145 -17.84 -4.65 5.81
CA CYS A 145 -18.50 -5.28 6.96
C CYS A 145 -17.60 -6.32 7.62
N ARG A 146 -17.01 -7.21 6.84
CA ARG A 146 -16.09 -8.25 7.34
C ARG A 146 -14.89 -7.65 8.07
N PHE A 147 -14.17 -6.72 7.46
CA PHE A 147 -12.95 -6.15 8.04
C PHE A 147 -13.21 -5.12 9.13
N ALA A 148 -14.32 -4.41 9.11
CA ALA A 148 -14.71 -3.50 10.18
C ALA A 148 -15.36 -4.21 11.39
N GLY A 149 -15.64 -5.52 11.28
CA GLY A 149 -16.32 -6.28 12.32
C GLY A 149 -17.76 -5.80 12.53
N ARG A 150 -18.47 -5.47 11.45
CA ARG A 150 -19.88 -5.02 11.50
C ARG A 150 -20.80 -6.11 10.97
N ASP A 151 -21.85 -6.38 11.73
CA ASP A 151 -22.93 -7.22 11.26
C ASP A 151 -23.83 -6.48 10.28
N GLY A 152 -24.31 -7.19 9.27
CA GLY A 152 -25.27 -6.69 8.30
C GLY A 152 -24.68 -6.49 6.89
N SER A 153 -25.58 -6.39 5.91
CA SER A 153 -25.26 -6.05 4.54
C SER A 153 -25.38 -4.54 4.34
N LEU A 154 -24.43 -3.94 3.67
CA LEU A 154 -24.50 -2.56 3.20
C LEU A 154 -24.84 -2.56 1.72
N GLU A 155 -25.64 -1.57 1.30
CA GLU A 155 -26.03 -1.47 -0.10
C GLU A 155 -24.84 -1.05 -0.99
N PRO A 156 -24.70 -1.63 -2.18
CA PRO A 156 -23.70 -1.20 -3.15
C PRO A 156 -23.84 0.27 -3.50
N GLY A 157 -22.71 0.97 -3.64
CA GLY A 157 -22.70 2.38 -4.01
C GLY A 157 -22.90 3.36 -2.84
N GLN A 158 -22.98 2.87 -1.61
CA GLN A 158 -23.00 3.71 -0.41
C GLN A 158 -21.61 4.24 -0.06
N THR A 159 -21.56 5.26 0.79
CA THR A 159 -20.34 5.75 1.41
C THR A 159 -20.15 5.08 2.75
N PHE A 160 -18.91 4.63 3.02
CA PHE A 160 -18.56 4.06 4.32
C PHE A 160 -17.63 5.00 5.08
N PRO A 161 -17.72 5.01 6.41
CA PRO A 161 -16.78 5.81 7.20
C PRO A 161 -15.36 5.25 7.11
N TRP A 162 -14.38 6.13 7.09
CA TRP A 162 -12.98 5.77 7.25
C TRP A 162 -12.80 5.16 8.64
N THR A 163 -12.39 3.91 8.71
CA THR A 163 -12.35 3.15 9.95
C THR A 163 -10.91 2.81 10.33
N LEU A 164 -10.47 3.31 11.49
CA LEU A 164 -9.23 2.89 12.14
C LEU A 164 -9.60 1.98 13.32
N LEU A 165 -9.10 0.76 13.31
CA LEU A 165 -9.25 -0.24 14.37
C LEU A 165 -7.97 -0.26 15.18
N SER A 166 -7.99 0.36 16.36
CA SER A 166 -6.81 0.44 17.25
C SER A 166 -6.61 -0.85 18.05
N ALA A 167 -5.36 -1.12 18.42
CA ALA A 167 -4.94 -2.23 19.29
C ALA A 167 -5.42 -3.62 18.81
N GLN A 168 -5.34 -3.87 17.50
CA GLN A 168 -5.73 -5.16 16.94
C GLN A 168 -4.61 -6.19 17.09
N SER A 169 -5.00 -7.43 17.41
CA SER A 169 -4.08 -8.56 17.53
C SER A 169 -4.25 -9.53 16.35
N ILE A 170 -3.15 -9.97 15.79
CA ILE A 170 -3.15 -10.99 14.74
C ILE A 170 -3.75 -12.33 15.21
N ARG A 171 -3.70 -12.61 16.50
CA ARG A 171 -4.29 -13.83 17.09
C ARG A 171 -5.81 -13.78 17.08
N GLU A 172 -6.38 -12.59 17.30
CA GLU A 172 -7.84 -12.39 17.40
C GLU A 172 -8.47 -12.08 16.05
N ARG A 173 -7.78 -11.32 15.23
CA ARG A 173 -8.25 -10.81 13.93
C ARG A 173 -7.21 -11.05 12.82
N PRO A 174 -6.84 -12.32 12.53
CA PRO A 174 -5.77 -12.64 11.57
C PRO A 174 -6.04 -12.06 10.17
N GLU A 175 -7.31 -11.97 9.76
CA GLU A 175 -7.71 -11.45 8.44
C GLU A 175 -7.24 -10.01 8.20
N LEU A 176 -7.11 -9.18 9.25
CA LEU A 176 -6.62 -7.79 9.13
C LEU A 176 -5.15 -7.72 8.71
N PHE A 177 -4.40 -8.80 8.90
CA PHE A 177 -2.94 -8.87 8.68
C PHE A 177 -2.56 -9.77 7.52
N THR A 178 -3.38 -10.78 7.22
CA THR A 178 -3.08 -11.80 6.21
C THR A 178 -3.87 -11.64 4.92
N GLU A 179 -4.82 -10.71 4.88
CA GLU A 179 -5.62 -10.44 3.69
C GLU A 179 -5.72 -8.93 3.42
N GLU A 180 -5.59 -8.54 2.17
CA GLU A 180 -5.83 -7.16 1.76
C GLU A 180 -7.33 -6.83 1.84
N SER A 181 -7.71 -5.90 2.71
CA SER A 181 -9.12 -5.53 2.87
C SER A 181 -9.72 -4.90 1.61
N PHE A 182 -8.92 -4.17 0.84
CA PHE A 182 -9.37 -3.38 -0.33
C PHE A 182 -10.66 -2.62 -0.03
N ALA A 183 -10.74 -2.01 1.15
CA ALA A 183 -11.86 -1.26 1.70
C ALA A 183 -11.32 -0.18 2.65
N CYS A 184 -12.17 0.77 3.06
CA CYS A 184 -11.80 1.90 3.91
C CYS A 184 -11.59 1.52 5.39
N VAL A 185 -10.84 0.44 5.62
CA VAL A 185 -10.47 -0.07 6.95
C VAL A 185 -8.95 -0.15 7.05
N CYS A 186 -8.41 0.37 8.15
CA CYS A 186 -7.02 0.26 8.55
C CYS A 186 -6.96 -0.26 9.98
N ALA A 187 -6.08 -1.21 10.26
CA ALA A 187 -5.81 -1.67 11.61
C ALA A 187 -4.59 -0.96 12.19
N GLU A 188 -4.54 -0.84 13.49
CA GLU A 188 -3.31 -0.55 14.21
C GLU A 188 -3.01 -1.70 15.14
N THR A 189 -1.75 -2.13 15.16
CA THR A 189 -1.24 -3.11 16.11
C THR A 189 -0.14 -2.49 16.96
N CYS A 190 -0.18 -2.85 18.25
CA CYS A 190 0.74 -2.35 19.26
C CYS A 190 1.66 -3.47 19.71
N LEU A 191 2.97 -3.36 19.40
CA LEU A 191 3.95 -4.34 19.87
C LEU A 191 4.49 -3.94 21.23
N ASP A 192 4.63 -4.93 22.11
CA ASP A 192 5.18 -4.74 23.45
C ASP A 192 6.63 -5.20 23.49
N SER A 193 7.53 -4.25 23.32
CA SER A 193 8.99 -4.47 23.26
C SER A 193 9.66 -3.79 24.45
N PRO A 194 10.77 -4.35 24.99
CA PRO A 194 11.48 -3.76 26.13
C PRO A 194 12.10 -2.39 25.85
N THR A 195 12.57 -2.16 24.62
CA THR A 195 13.23 -0.90 24.23
C THR A 195 12.78 -0.45 22.84
N PRO A 196 12.95 0.85 22.50
CA PRO A 196 12.68 1.36 21.16
C PRO A 196 13.45 0.63 20.04
N GLU A 197 14.69 0.22 20.31
CA GLU A 197 15.55 -0.48 19.36
C GLU A 197 15.03 -1.90 19.09
N MET A 198 14.64 -2.61 20.14
CA MET A 198 14.03 -3.93 20.03
C MET A 198 12.70 -3.85 19.31
N PHE A 199 11.90 -2.82 19.60
CA PHE A 199 10.66 -2.59 18.86
C PHE A 199 10.90 -2.49 17.34
N VAL A 200 11.93 -1.74 16.90
CA VAL A 200 12.22 -1.61 15.46
C VAL A 200 12.54 -2.97 14.84
N GLN A 201 13.31 -3.81 15.54
CA GLN A 201 13.64 -5.16 15.06
C GLN A 201 12.39 -6.06 15.00
N GLU A 202 11.57 -6.04 16.04
CA GLU A 202 10.32 -6.80 16.12
C GLU A 202 9.29 -6.31 15.09
N ALA A 203 9.19 -4.99 14.87
CA ALA A 203 8.31 -4.42 13.84
C ALA A 203 8.71 -4.84 12.42
N VAL A 204 10.02 -4.93 12.15
CA VAL A 204 10.55 -5.47 10.88
C VAL A 204 10.19 -6.95 10.72
N SER A 205 10.43 -7.76 11.75
CA SER A 205 10.07 -9.18 11.74
C SER A 205 8.56 -9.36 11.59
N PHE A 206 7.76 -8.60 12.34
CA PHE A 206 6.31 -8.63 12.22
C PHE A 206 5.84 -8.27 10.81
N ALA A 207 6.37 -7.20 10.22
CA ALA A 207 6.02 -6.80 8.86
C ALA A 207 6.40 -7.88 7.83
N ASN A 208 7.55 -8.53 7.99
CA ASN A 208 8.04 -9.53 7.07
C ASN A 208 7.34 -10.89 7.16
N ASP A 209 6.92 -11.29 8.37
CA ASP A 209 6.53 -12.67 8.66
C ASP A 209 5.04 -12.81 8.99
N CYS A 210 4.37 -11.70 9.35
CA CYS A 210 2.97 -11.71 9.76
C CYS A 210 2.04 -10.97 8.80
N LEU A 211 2.57 -10.09 7.95
CA LEU A 211 1.75 -9.34 6.99
C LEU A 211 1.79 -9.97 5.60
N ALA A 212 0.63 -10.05 4.96
CA ALA A 212 0.56 -10.57 3.60
C ALA A 212 1.05 -9.54 2.58
N GLY A 213 1.88 -10.02 1.66
CA GLY A 213 2.42 -9.22 0.56
C GLY A 213 3.77 -8.58 0.86
N THR A 214 4.42 -8.14 -0.23
CA THR A 214 5.80 -7.66 -0.23
C THR A 214 5.99 -6.46 -1.18
N LEU A 215 4.87 -5.80 -1.56
CA LEU A 215 4.87 -4.74 -2.57
C LEU A 215 5.51 -3.46 -2.05
N CYS A 216 4.97 -2.92 -0.97
CA CYS A 216 5.43 -1.65 -0.45
C CYS A 216 5.18 -1.49 1.05
N ALA A 217 6.05 -0.72 1.70
CA ALA A 217 5.92 -0.35 3.11
C ALA A 217 6.37 1.10 3.35
N SER A 218 5.83 1.71 4.38
CA SER A 218 6.24 3.03 4.86
C SER A 218 6.80 2.92 6.28
N ILE A 219 7.79 3.74 6.61
CA ILE A 219 8.37 3.84 7.94
C ILE A 219 8.59 5.31 8.31
N THR A 220 8.07 5.72 9.45
CA THR A 220 8.33 7.05 10.00
C THR A 220 9.45 6.96 11.03
N ILE A 221 10.52 7.75 10.85
CA ILE A 221 11.72 7.72 11.69
C ILE A 221 11.99 9.12 12.20
N PRO A 222 11.94 9.36 13.54
CA PRO A 222 12.24 10.65 14.10
C PRO A 222 13.74 10.94 14.07
N ARG A 223 14.10 12.21 14.02
CA ARG A 223 15.49 12.65 13.83
C ARG A 223 16.43 12.24 14.96
N ASP A 224 15.94 12.21 16.19
CA ASP A 224 16.70 11.77 17.36
C ASP A 224 17.03 10.29 17.27
N PHE A 225 16.06 9.43 16.94
CA PHE A 225 16.29 8.01 16.74
C PHE A 225 17.30 7.76 15.61
N GLN A 226 17.13 8.43 14.46
CA GLN A 226 18.04 8.28 13.32
C GLN A 226 19.49 8.67 13.67
N ARG A 227 19.68 9.72 14.49
CA ARG A 227 21.02 10.16 14.94
C ARG A 227 21.63 9.22 15.95
N ASN A 228 20.83 8.73 16.90
CA ASN A 228 21.33 7.93 18.01
C ASN A 228 21.52 6.45 17.63
N HIS A 229 20.73 5.94 16.65
CA HIS A 229 20.71 4.53 16.24
C HIS A 229 20.86 4.35 14.73
N PRO A 230 21.88 4.96 14.07
CA PRO A 230 22.00 4.94 12.61
C PRO A 230 22.21 3.53 12.04
N SER A 231 22.86 2.64 12.78
CA SER A 231 23.06 1.24 12.39
C SER A 231 21.75 0.44 12.44
N GLY A 232 20.94 0.65 13.49
CA GLY A 232 19.62 0.03 13.61
C GLY A 232 18.66 0.47 12.50
N VAL A 233 18.68 1.76 12.15
CA VAL A 233 17.89 2.28 11.01
C VAL A 233 18.33 1.64 9.70
N ARG A 234 19.64 1.56 9.43
CA ARG A 234 20.14 0.90 8.21
C ARG A 234 19.77 -0.58 8.18
N ALA A 235 19.87 -1.28 9.31
CA ALA A 235 19.45 -2.67 9.42
C ALA A 235 17.94 -2.82 9.12
N ALA A 236 17.09 -2.01 9.73
CA ALA A 236 15.65 -2.05 9.48
C ALA A 236 15.30 -1.85 8.00
N LEU A 237 15.91 -0.86 7.33
CA LEU A 237 15.66 -0.60 5.92
C LEU A 237 16.21 -1.70 5.01
N ARG A 238 17.34 -2.32 5.37
CA ARG A 238 17.89 -3.48 4.66
C ARG A 238 16.99 -4.70 4.82
N ASP A 239 16.54 -4.99 6.03
CA ASP A 239 15.91 -6.26 6.40
C ASP A 239 14.39 -6.30 6.11
N LEU A 240 13.73 -5.14 5.91
CA LEU A 240 12.35 -5.09 5.42
C LEU A 240 12.26 -5.69 4.01
N ARG A 241 11.46 -6.74 3.82
CA ARG A 241 11.29 -7.48 2.56
C ARG A 241 10.14 -6.92 1.71
N TYR A 242 10.27 -5.66 1.31
CA TYR A 242 9.34 -4.95 0.43
C TYR A 242 10.10 -4.32 -0.73
N THR A 243 9.53 -4.38 -1.93
CA THR A 243 10.17 -3.82 -3.14
C THR A 243 10.28 -2.30 -3.09
N SER A 244 9.31 -1.64 -2.48
CA SER A 244 9.31 -0.17 -2.34
C SER A 244 9.16 0.22 -0.88
N LEU A 245 10.20 0.87 -0.34
CA LEU A 245 10.20 1.43 1.01
C LEU A 245 10.20 2.96 0.95
N CYS A 246 9.33 3.59 1.75
CA CYS A 246 9.34 5.04 1.90
C CYS A 246 9.59 5.43 3.36
N VAL A 247 10.64 6.24 3.57
CA VAL A 247 10.96 6.82 4.88
C VAL A 247 10.29 8.16 5.00
N ASN A 248 9.44 8.34 6.02
CA ASN A 248 8.65 9.56 6.31
C ASN A 248 7.69 9.96 5.18
N GLN A 249 7.41 9.06 4.26
CA GLN A 249 6.54 9.29 3.12
C GLN A 249 5.64 8.08 2.89
N TRP A 250 4.54 8.29 2.17
CA TRP A 250 3.67 7.21 1.74
C TRP A 250 4.34 6.40 0.61
N SER A 251 4.34 5.09 0.74
CA SER A 251 4.93 4.17 -0.24
C SER A 251 4.32 4.27 -1.65
N GLY A 252 3.10 4.78 -1.76
CA GLY A 252 2.47 5.09 -3.06
C GLY A 252 3.22 6.11 -3.92
N LEU A 253 4.13 6.90 -3.33
CA LEU A 253 5.00 7.81 -4.10
C LEU A 253 6.00 7.08 -4.98
N ALA A 254 6.49 5.91 -4.56
CA ALA A 254 7.40 5.11 -5.36
C ALA A 254 6.76 4.70 -6.69
N TYR A 255 5.47 4.31 -6.65
CA TYR A 255 4.69 4.03 -7.85
C TYR A 255 4.60 5.24 -8.79
N SER A 256 4.33 6.43 -8.22
CA SER A 256 4.15 7.66 -9.00
C SER A 256 5.43 8.14 -9.71
N LEU A 257 6.61 7.76 -9.23
CA LEU A 257 7.88 8.17 -9.82
C LEU A 257 8.22 7.41 -11.11
N VAL A 258 7.63 6.24 -11.35
CA VAL A 258 7.85 5.38 -12.54
C VAL A 258 9.29 4.88 -12.69
N SER A 259 10.28 5.64 -12.26
CA SER A 259 11.72 5.31 -12.35
C SER A 259 12.15 4.15 -11.45
N PRO A 260 11.70 4.05 -10.17
CA PRO A 260 11.99 2.91 -9.32
C PRO A 260 11.33 1.63 -9.84
N PRO A 261 11.95 0.47 -9.65
CA PRO A 261 11.28 -0.81 -9.86
C PRO A 261 10.04 -0.95 -8.99
N TRP A 262 9.03 -1.64 -9.53
CA TRP A 262 7.76 -1.90 -8.86
C TRP A 262 7.35 -3.36 -9.06
N GLY A 263 6.72 -3.98 -8.07
CA GLY A 263 6.29 -5.38 -8.10
C GLY A 263 6.51 -6.06 -6.76
N GLY A 264 6.40 -7.38 -6.70
CA GLY A 264 6.70 -8.17 -5.51
C GLY A 264 8.19 -8.18 -5.19
N TYR A 265 8.55 -8.34 -3.91
CA TYR A 265 9.94 -8.52 -3.48
C TYR A 265 10.54 -9.78 -4.08
N PRO A 266 11.84 -9.80 -4.44
CA PRO A 266 12.48 -10.95 -5.05
C PRO A 266 12.31 -12.26 -4.26
N GLY A 267 12.16 -13.37 -4.99
CA GLY A 267 12.00 -14.71 -4.42
C GLY A 267 10.56 -15.25 -4.51
N ALA A 268 9.62 -14.49 -5.08
CA ALA A 268 8.29 -15.00 -5.38
C ALA A 268 8.34 -16.14 -6.40
N THR A 269 7.48 -17.15 -6.22
CA THR A 269 7.33 -18.32 -7.08
C THR A 269 5.87 -18.51 -7.48
N LEU A 270 5.58 -19.34 -8.46
CA LEU A 270 4.20 -19.58 -8.90
C LEU A 270 3.26 -20.04 -7.78
N ASP A 271 3.76 -20.89 -6.89
CA ASP A 271 3.03 -21.42 -5.74
C ASP A 271 2.94 -20.43 -4.57
N ASN A 272 3.87 -19.48 -4.51
CA ASN A 272 3.91 -18.40 -3.51
C ASN A 272 4.25 -17.06 -4.19
N ALA A 273 3.26 -16.53 -4.91
CA ALA A 273 3.44 -15.32 -5.71
C ALA A 273 3.62 -14.04 -4.90
N GLY A 274 3.37 -14.05 -3.58
CA GLY A 274 3.52 -12.86 -2.73
C GLY A 274 2.70 -11.67 -3.27
N SER A 275 3.38 -10.54 -3.46
CA SER A 275 2.77 -9.37 -4.15
C SER A 275 3.02 -9.35 -5.66
N GLY A 276 3.41 -10.48 -6.24
CA GLY A 276 3.58 -10.63 -7.67
C GLY A 276 4.94 -11.12 -8.09
N MET A 277 5.04 -11.50 -9.36
CA MET A 277 6.25 -11.97 -10.02
C MET A 277 6.56 -11.09 -11.22
N GLY A 278 7.83 -10.81 -11.43
CA GLY A 278 8.30 -9.88 -12.46
C GLY A 278 8.24 -8.42 -11.99
N ALA A 279 8.72 -7.51 -12.83
CA ALA A 279 8.73 -6.07 -12.58
C ALA A 279 7.71 -5.36 -13.46
N VAL A 280 7.01 -4.39 -12.89
CA VAL A 280 6.00 -3.57 -13.59
C VAL A 280 6.65 -2.32 -14.20
N HIS A 281 7.50 -1.62 -13.42
CA HIS A 281 8.22 -0.43 -13.85
C HIS A 281 9.69 -0.73 -14.06
N ASN A 282 10.31 0.03 -14.95
CA ASN A 282 11.76 0.08 -15.11
C ASN A 282 12.42 -1.28 -15.42
N THR A 283 11.70 -2.10 -16.17
CA THR A 283 12.07 -3.50 -16.43
C THR A 283 13.43 -3.67 -17.13
N TYR A 284 13.89 -2.64 -17.89
CA TYR A 284 15.10 -2.72 -18.69
C TYR A 284 16.26 -1.82 -18.21
N LEU A 285 16.04 -0.98 -17.19
CA LEU A 285 17.06 -0.01 -16.75
C LEU A 285 18.03 -0.59 -15.73
N LEU A 286 17.54 -1.43 -14.82
CA LEU A 286 18.31 -2.00 -13.73
C LEU A 286 18.18 -3.52 -13.69
N ASP A 287 19.30 -4.20 -13.77
CA ASP A 287 19.36 -5.65 -13.53
C ASP A 287 19.52 -5.94 -12.02
N ARG A 288 18.87 -7.00 -11.54
CA ARG A 288 19.07 -7.57 -10.19
C ARG A 288 18.85 -6.57 -9.06
N PHE A 289 17.86 -5.69 -9.21
CA PHE A 289 17.46 -4.85 -8.08
C PHE A 289 16.75 -5.70 -7.00
N GLU A 290 16.92 -5.32 -5.76
CA GLU A 290 16.22 -5.93 -4.63
C GLU A 290 15.05 -5.05 -4.19
N LYS A 291 15.32 -3.78 -3.94
CA LYS A 291 14.32 -2.80 -3.47
C LYS A 291 14.72 -1.37 -3.79
N SER A 292 13.73 -0.49 -3.75
CA SER A 292 13.91 0.96 -3.79
C SER A 292 13.60 1.58 -2.43
N ILE A 293 14.43 2.53 -1.99
CA ILE A 293 14.21 3.28 -0.75
C ILE A 293 14.11 4.77 -1.07
N LEU A 294 12.92 5.34 -0.85
CA LEU A 294 12.69 6.78 -0.95
C LEU A 294 12.74 7.39 0.44
N THR A 295 13.47 8.49 0.59
CA THR A 295 13.52 9.23 1.86
C THR A 295 12.98 10.63 1.66
N GLY A 296 12.07 11.05 2.54
CA GLY A 296 11.52 12.39 2.55
C GLY A 296 11.56 13.04 3.94
N PRO A 297 11.17 14.30 4.03
CA PRO A 297 11.11 15.02 5.30
C PRO A 297 9.92 14.54 6.14
N LEU A 298 10.01 14.71 7.47
CA LEU A 298 8.88 14.46 8.38
C LEU A 298 7.72 15.43 8.16
N VAL A 299 8.01 16.63 7.66
CA VAL A 299 7.00 17.64 7.33
C VAL A 299 7.15 18.02 5.87
N ASN A 300 6.09 17.78 5.09
CA ASN A 300 6.07 18.15 3.68
C ASN A 300 5.63 19.63 3.51
N TYR A 301 6.38 20.35 2.69
CA TYR A 301 6.03 21.70 2.26
C TYR A 301 6.49 21.92 0.81
N PRO A 302 5.62 22.40 -0.08
CA PRO A 302 4.18 22.63 0.11
C PRO A 302 3.41 21.36 0.48
N ARG A 303 2.16 21.52 0.98
CA ARG A 303 1.29 20.39 1.29
C ARG A 303 1.10 19.54 0.04
N PRO A 304 1.26 18.20 0.13
CA PRO A 304 1.09 17.32 -1.01
C PRO A 304 -0.30 17.41 -1.63
N VAL A 305 -0.37 17.43 -2.96
CA VAL A 305 -1.63 17.59 -3.71
C VAL A 305 -2.62 16.44 -3.52
N TRP A 306 -2.15 15.26 -3.13
CA TRP A 306 -2.99 14.09 -2.83
C TRP A 306 -3.58 14.09 -1.41
N PHE A 307 -3.20 15.04 -0.56
CA PHE A 307 -3.81 15.16 0.75
C PHE A 307 -5.25 15.67 0.61
N PRO A 308 -6.25 15.02 1.27
CA PRO A 308 -7.64 15.46 1.21
C PRO A 308 -7.84 16.91 1.69
N SER A 309 -6.95 17.38 2.55
CA SER A 309 -6.95 18.76 3.06
C SER A 309 -6.37 19.80 2.10
N HIS A 310 -5.81 19.39 0.96
CA HIS A 310 -5.24 20.32 -0.03
C HIS A 310 -6.33 21.13 -0.72
N ARG A 311 -6.43 22.41 -0.37
CA ARG A 311 -7.54 23.28 -0.80
C ARG A 311 -7.56 23.60 -2.29
N ASN A 312 -6.42 23.45 -2.96
CA ASN A 312 -6.23 23.89 -4.35
C ASN A 312 -5.83 22.74 -5.29
N ALA A 313 -6.13 21.49 -4.92
CA ALA A 313 -5.75 20.31 -5.66
C ALA A 313 -6.20 20.32 -7.14
N LEU A 314 -7.45 20.72 -7.40
CA LEU A 314 -8.00 20.78 -8.75
C LEU A 314 -7.27 21.81 -9.63
N SER A 315 -6.99 23.00 -9.11
CA SER A 315 -6.23 24.02 -9.83
C SER A 315 -4.81 23.55 -10.13
N THR A 316 -4.14 22.96 -9.12
CA THR A 316 -2.79 22.40 -9.27
C THR A 316 -2.77 21.31 -10.35
N ALA A 317 -3.74 20.40 -10.33
CA ALA A 317 -3.86 19.32 -11.34
C ALA A 317 -4.08 19.90 -12.75
N ARG A 318 -4.94 20.91 -12.92
CA ARG A 318 -5.16 21.59 -14.22
C ARG A 318 -3.89 22.24 -14.77
N HIS A 319 -3.13 22.94 -13.92
CA HIS A 319 -1.85 23.53 -14.32
C HIS A 319 -0.81 22.46 -14.68
N PHE A 320 -0.79 21.37 -13.92
CA PHE A 320 0.10 20.25 -14.20
C PHE A 320 -0.22 19.58 -15.56
N ILE A 321 -1.50 19.28 -15.81
CA ILE A 321 -1.94 18.72 -17.11
C ILE A 321 -1.60 19.66 -18.26
N ALA A 322 -1.86 20.97 -18.10
CA ALA A 322 -1.53 21.95 -19.11
C ALA A 322 -0.01 22.04 -19.39
N LEU A 323 0.83 21.90 -18.36
CA LEU A 323 2.29 21.83 -18.51
C LEU A 323 2.70 20.55 -19.24
N TYR A 324 2.09 19.42 -18.90
CA TYR A 324 2.37 18.13 -19.54
C TYR A 324 1.99 18.10 -21.02
N GLN A 325 0.81 18.63 -21.36
CA GLN A 325 0.34 18.70 -22.75
C GLN A 325 1.20 19.62 -23.63
N LYS A 326 1.70 20.72 -23.06
CA LYS A 326 2.56 21.68 -23.79
C LYS A 326 3.64 22.20 -22.85
N PRO A 327 4.78 21.51 -22.76
CA PRO A 327 5.88 21.88 -21.87
C PRO A 327 6.35 23.32 -22.12
N SER A 328 6.34 24.16 -21.09
CA SER A 328 6.83 25.53 -21.14
C SER A 328 7.21 26.05 -19.76
N ALA A 329 8.40 26.64 -19.64
CA ALA A 329 8.86 27.24 -18.38
C ALA A 329 7.92 28.37 -17.91
N LEU A 330 7.21 29.04 -18.81
CA LEU A 330 6.26 30.10 -18.47
C LEU A 330 5.01 29.59 -17.72
N ARG A 331 4.76 28.29 -17.69
CA ARG A 331 3.67 27.67 -16.95
C ARG A 331 4.05 27.26 -15.52
N LEU A 332 5.34 27.20 -15.22
CA LEU A 332 5.83 26.81 -13.89
C LEU A 332 5.37 27.76 -12.78
N PRO A 333 5.40 29.11 -12.94
CA PRO A 333 4.98 30.02 -11.88
C PRO A 333 3.52 29.80 -11.45
N SER A 334 2.60 29.56 -12.39
CA SER A 334 1.18 29.33 -12.08
C SER A 334 0.97 27.98 -11.39
N LEU A 335 1.71 26.94 -11.79
CA LEU A 335 1.69 25.64 -11.15
C LEU A 335 2.21 25.72 -9.69
N PHE A 336 3.38 26.36 -9.50
CA PHE A 336 3.95 26.56 -8.15
C PHE A 336 3.04 27.38 -7.25
N TRP A 337 2.47 28.46 -7.79
CA TRP A 337 1.52 29.29 -7.06
C TRP A 337 0.27 28.50 -6.62
N ALA A 338 -0.26 27.66 -7.50
CA ALA A 338 -1.39 26.80 -7.19
C ALA A 338 -1.04 25.77 -6.10
N ALA A 339 0.14 25.14 -6.19
CA ALA A 339 0.61 24.16 -5.21
C ALA A 339 0.90 24.77 -3.83
N LEU A 340 1.46 25.99 -3.76
CA LEU A 340 1.79 26.66 -2.50
C LEU A 340 0.54 27.10 -1.72
N ARG A 341 -0.62 27.20 -2.36
CA ARG A 341 -1.90 27.60 -1.76
C ARG A 341 -2.77 26.41 -1.31
N GLY A 342 -2.17 25.22 -1.22
CA GLY A 342 -2.80 23.98 -0.80
C GLY A 342 -3.11 23.84 0.69
#